data_42b832e5f9b5cb17c0e2c276acfe995e
#
_entry.id   42b832e5f9b5cb17c0e2c276acfe995e
#
_cell.length_a   1.000
_cell.length_b   1.000
_cell.length_c   1.000
_cell.angle_alpha   90.00
_cell.angle_beta   90.00
_cell.angle_gamma   90.00
#
_symmetry.space_group_name_H-M   'P 1'
#
loop_
_entity.id
_entity.type
_entity.pdbx_description
1 polymer ?
#
loop_
_entity_poly.entity_id
_entity_poly.type
_entity_poly.pdbx_seq_one_letter_code
_entity_poly.pdbx_strand_id
1 'polypeptide(L)'
;MRDELVEAGLRLLEEGGPEALQTRRVAAAAGASTMTVYTHFGGMTGLLEAIAAEAFTRFGAALASTPPTDDPVADFLVMGYAYRAYAVASPQRYRLMFGLTAQHTGNPPVCDFTAAPVDDAVGAETFEQLVGAVTRMIDAGQLRPDPAREVAARTWALIHGAVVLEMSGYLGAEGDSVATVLGPATVDMLVGMGADRAGIESSMQRAVDLIGR
;
A
#
# COMPACT_ATOMS: atom_id res chain seq x y z
N MET A 1 -15.72 1.08 21.40
CA MET A 1 -16.58 2.10 20.73
C MET A 1 -15.82 2.86 19.63
N ARG A 2 -14.65 3.46 19.91
CA ARG A 2 -13.89 4.14 18.84
C ARG A 2 -13.55 3.16 17.69
N ASP A 3 -13.01 2.01 18.01
CA ASP A 3 -12.61 0.99 17.04
C ASP A 3 -13.82 0.35 16.33
N GLU A 4 -14.96 0.20 17.03
CA GLU A 4 -16.20 -0.28 16.42
C GLU A 4 -16.74 0.67 15.35
N LEU A 5 -16.58 2.00 15.55
CA LEU A 5 -16.94 3.01 14.55
C LEU A 5 -16.01 2.95 13.34
N VAL A 6 -14.70 2.74 13.54
CA VAL A 6 -13.72 2.57 12.46
C VAL A 6 -14.04 1.30 11.66
N GLU A 7 -14.29 0.16 12.35
CA GLU A 7 -14.66 -1.10 11.70
C GLU A 7 -15.97 -1.00 10.91
N ALA A 8 -16.98 -0.32 11.48
CA ALA A 8 -18.22 -0.06 10.77
C ALA A 8 -17.99 0.79 9.51
N GLY A 9 -17.11 1.80 9.61
CA GLY A 9 -16.71 2.62 8.49
C GLY A 9 -16.02 1.82 7.39
N LEU A 10 -15.05 0.95 7.74
CA LEU A 10 -14.36 0.07 6.79
C LEU A 10 -15.34 -0.85 6.06
N ARG A 11 -16.26 -1.50 6.79
CA ARG A 11 -17.28 -2.35 6.15
C ARG A 11 -18.16 -1.57 5.18
N LEU A 12 -18.68 -0.40 5.60
CA LEU A 12 -19.52 0.44 4.74
C LEU A 12 -18.78 0.94 3.49
N LEU A 13 -17.48 1.22 3.62
CA LEU A 13 -16.62 1.60 2.50
C LEU A 13 -16.49 0.46 1.48
N GLU A 14 -16.34 -0.76 1.94
CA GLU A 14 -16.24 -1.95 1.09
C GLU A 14 -17.55 -2.29 0.39
N GLU A 15 -18.67 -2.18 1.11
CA GLU A 15 -20.00 -2.54 0.59
C GLU A 15 -20.59 -1.49 -0.35
N GLY A 16 -20.37 -0.21 -0.07
CA GLY A 16 -21.06 0.87 -0.75
C GLY A 16 -20.17 2.03 -1.21
N GLY A 17 -18.85 1.85 -1.16
CA GLY A 17 -17.89 2.87 -1.55
C GLY A 17 -17.88 4.11 -0.65
N PRO A 18 -17.14 5.17 -1.04
CA PRO A 18 -17.03 6.39 -0.25
C PRO A 18 -18.36 7.07 0.06
N GLU A 19 -19.34 6.98 -0.83
CA GLU A 19 -20.69 7.53 -0.67
C GLU A 19 -21.44 6.93 0.54
N ALA A 20 -21.05 5.72 0.97
CA ALA A 20 -21.62 5.07 2.13
C ALA A 20 -21.12 5.65 3.46
N LEU A 21 -19.99 6.36 3.44
CA LEU A 21 -19.36 6.93 4.62
C LEU A 21 -20.07 8.23 5.06
N GLN A 22 -21.20 8.06 5.70
CA GLN A 22 -22.00 9.15 6.29
C GLN A 22 -22.10 8.95 7.80
N THR A 23 -21.97 10.02 8.57
CA THR A 23 -21.99 10.00 10.05
C THR A 23 -23.14 9.15 10.61
N ARG A 24 -24.35 9.33 10.08
CA ARG A 24 -25.54 8.59 10.54
C ARG A 24 -25.45 7.09 10.24
N ARG A 25 -24.96 6.75 9.04
CA ARG A 25 -24.83 5.33 8.62
C ARG A 25 -23.76 4.62 9.43
N VAL A 26 -22.59 5.25 9.63
CA VAL A 26 -21.51 4.67 10.43
C VAL A 26 -21.95 4.50 11.89
N ALA A 27 -22.57 5.53 12.49
CA ALA A 27 -23.08 5.44 13.85
C ALA A 27 -24.11 4.30 14.00
N ALA A 28 -25.08 4.22 13.09
CA ALA A 28 -26.09 3.16 13.10
C ALA A 28 -25.47 1.76 12.94
N ALA A 29 -24.49 1.59 12.05
CA ALA A 29 -23.79 0.32 11.81
C ALA A 29 -22.95 -0.13 13.00
N ALA A 30 -22.50 0.81 13.85
CA ALA A 30 -21.79 0.54 15.10
C ALA A 30 -22.72 0.48 16.33
N GLY A 31 -24.04 0.59 16.16
CA GLY A 31 -24.99 0.64 17.28
C GLY A 31 -24.84 1.88 18.18
N ALA A 32 -24.31 2.96 17.63
CA ALA A 32 -23.98 4.19 18.35
C ALA A 32 -24.84 5.38 17.89
N SER A 33 -24.75 6.49 18.63
CA SER A 33 -25.35 7.75 18.22
C SER A 33 -24.39 8.57 17.34
N THR A 34 -24.92 9.50 16.54
CA THR A 34 -24.09 10.45 15.80
C THR A 34 -23.23 11.32 16.73
N MET A 35 -23.71 11.60 17.93
CA MET A 35 -22.93 12.32 18.95
C MET A 35 -21.67 11.56 19.33
N THR A 36 -21.70 10.24 19.34
CA THR A 36 -20.53 9.39 19.61
C THR A 36 -19.41 9.62 18.57
N VAL A 37 -19.78 9.79 17.29
CA VAL A 37 -18.80 10.11 16.23
C VAL A 37 -18.15 11.48 16.50
N TYR A 38 -18.95 12.49 16.87
CA TYR A 38 -18.40 13.81 17.20
C TYR A 38 -17.51 13.76 18.44
N THR A 39 -17.87 12.97 19.46
CA THR A 39 -17.09 12.84 20.69
C THR A 39 -15.70 12.20 20.44
N HIS A 40 -15.63 11.18 19.57
CA HIS A 40 -14.40 10.42 19.36
C HIS A 40 -13.52 11.00 18.24
N PHE A 41 -14.10 11.67 17.26
CA PHE A 41 -13.41 12.07 16.02
C PHE A 41 -13.57 13.54 15.66
N GLY A 42 -14.36 14.32 16.39
CA GLY A 42 -14.68 15.71 16.06
C GLY A 42 -15.60 15.85 14.83
N GLY A 43 -16.01 14.75 14.21
CA GLY A 43 -16.88 14.74 13.03
C GLY A 43 -16.44 13.74 11.97
N MET A 44 -16.99 13.90 10.76
CA MET A 44 -16.74 12.94 9.67
C MET A 44 -15.29 12.96 9.16
N THR A 45 -14.66 14.13 9.12
CA THR A 45 -13.26 14.26 8.67
C THR A 45 -12.32 13.44 9.55
N GLY A 46 -12.36 13.61 10.87
CA GLY A 46 -11.51 12.84 11.78
C GLY A 46 -11.84 11.34 11.79
N LEU A 47 -13.10 10.96 11.51
CA LEU A 47 -13.45 9.56 11.32
C LEU A 47 -12.82 9.00 10.02
N LEU A 48 -12.83 9.74 8.91
CA LEU A 48 -12.18 9.33 7.65
C LEU A 48 -10.68 9.18 7.82
N GLU A 49 -10.04 10.10 8.54
CA GLU A 49 -8.61 10.01 8.90
C GLU A 49 -8.32 8.75 9.72
N ALA A 50 -9.16 8.42 10.70
CA ALA A 50 -8.99 7.22 11.51
C ALA A 50 -9.22 5.93 10.69
N ILE A 51 -10.18 5.92 9.76
CA ILE A 51 -10.40 4.80 8.83
C ILE A 51 -9.19 4.63 7.91
N ALA A 52 -8.64 5.72 7.36
CA ALA A 52 -7.45 5.68 6.53
C ALA A 52 -6.22 5.18 7.30
N ALA A 53 -6.03 5.63 8.55
CA ALA A 53 -4.94 5.17 9.42
C ALA A 53 -5.04 3.66 9.69
N GLU A 54 -6.22 3.16 10.04
CA GLU A 54 -6.45 1.72 10.24
C GLU A 54 -6.20 0.93 8.94
N ALA A 55 -6.62 1.45 7.78
CA ALA A 55 -6.35 0.83 6.49
C ALA A 55 -4.84 0.73 6.20
N PHE A 56 -4.05 1.76 6.54
CA PHE A 56 -2.59 1.71 6.43
C PHE A 56 -1.96 0.73 7.42
N THR A 57 -2.48 0.61 8.64
CA THR A 57 -2.01 -0.40 9.61
C THR A 57 -2.19 -1.81 9.05
N ARG A 58 -3.37 -2.12 8.50
CA ARG A 58 -3.64 -3.41 7.84
C ARG A 58 -2.78 -3.62 6.59
N PHE A 59 -2.56 -2.58 5.83
CA PHE A 59 -1.68 -2.63 4.67
C PHE A 59 -0.24 -2.95 5.07
N GLY A 60 0.31 -2.26 6.08
CA GLY A 60 1.63 -2.55 6.62
C GLY A 60 1.78 -3.99 7.12
N ALA A 61 0.74 -4.50 7.81
CA ALA A 61 0.71 -5.90 8.24
C ALA A 61 0.70 -6.88 7.04
N ALA A 62 -0.03 -6.55 5.97
CA ALA A 62 -0.03 -7.37 4.75
C ALA A 62 1.35 -7.38 4.06
N LEU A 63 2.03 -6.23 3.98
CA LEU A 63 3.38 -6.14 3.42
C LEU A 63 4.41 -6.95 4.23
N ALA A 64 4.25 -7.02 5.55
CA ALA A 64 5.11 -7.74 6.48
C ALA A 64 4.67 -9.20 6.71
N SER A 65 3.69 -9.70 5.98
CA SER A 65 3.09 -11.03 6.25
C SER A 65 4.05 -12.21 6.02
N THR A 66 5.05 -12.04 5.16
CA THR A 66 6.06 -13.06 4.88
C THR A 66 7.36 -12.69 5.60
N PRO A 67 7.89 -13.58 6.46
CA PRO A 67 9.20 -13.33 7.11
C PRO A 67 10.31 -13.18 6.05
N PRO A 68 11.29 -12.30 6.31
CA PRO A 68 12.41 -12.10 5.41
C PRO A 68 13.27 -13.37 5.31
N THR A 69 13.77 -13.61 4.09
CA THR A 69 14.68 -14.74 3.77
C THR A 69 16.10 -14.24 3.49
N ASP A 70 16.98 -15.13 3.04
CA ASP A 70 18.33 -14.82 2.54
C ASP A 70 18.35 -14.35 1.08
N ASP A 71 17.18 -14.20 0.45
CA ASP A 71 17.05 -13.62 -0.89
C ASP A 71 16.26 -12.29 -0.84
N PRO A 72 16.93 -11.14 -0.64
CA PRO A 72 16.27 -9.85 -0.57
C PRO A 72 15.46 -9.47 -1.82
N VAL A 73 15.85 -9.94 -3.01
CA VAL A 73 15.08 -9.69 -4.24
C VAL A 73 13.79 -10.50 -4.23
N ALA A 74 13.82 -11.77 -3.81
CA ALA A 74 12.61 -12.56 -3.66
C ALA A 74 11.65 -11.94 -2.64
N ASP A 75 12.16 -11.50 -1.48
CA ASP A 75 11.37 -10.83 -0.44
C ASP A 75 10.72 -9.52 -0.96
N PHE A 76 11.47 -8.72 -1.73
CA PHE A 76 10.96 -7.51 -2.38
C PHE A 76 9.82 -7.82 -3.36
N LEU A 77 9.96 -8.89 -4.15
CA LEU A 77 8.92 -9.32 -5.09
C LEU A 77 7.67 -9.83 -4.37
N VAL A 78 7.82 -10.57 -3.26
CA VAL A 78 6.70 -11.00 -2.40
C VAL A 78 5.98 -9.79 -1.80
N MET A 79 6.73 -8.79 -1.31
CA MET A 79 6.15 -7.53 -0.81
C MET A 79 5.35 -6.81 -1.92
N GLY A 80 5.88 -6.76 -3.15
CA GLY A 80 5.18 -6.19 -4.30
C GLY A 80 3.88 -6.94 -4.64
N TYR A 81 3.89 -8.26 -4.56
CA TYR A 81 2.69 -9.07 -4.71
C TYR A 81 1.65 -8.75 -3.62
N ALA A 82 2.07 -8.71 -2.34
CA ALA A 82 1.19 -8.37 -1.22
C ALA A 82 0.60 -6.96 -1.36
N TYR A 83 1.40 -5.99 -1.83
CA TYR A 83 0.97 -4.63 -2.15
C TYR A 83 -0.20 -4.64 -3.13
N ARG A 84 0.00 -5.27 -4.28
CA ARG A 84 -1.04 -5.36 -5.32
C ARG A 84 -2.26 -6.14 -4.83
N ALA A 85 -2.06 -7.29 -4.19
CA ALA A 85 -3.15 -8.13 -3.69
C ALA A 85 -4.05 -7.35 -2.71
N TYR A 86 -3.46 -6.58 -1.79
CA TYR A 86 -4.21 -5.73 -0.87
C TYR A 86 -5.03 -4.65 -1.58
N ALA A 87 -4.45 -3.99 -2.58
CA ALA A 87 -5.12 -2.94 -3.34
C ALA A 87 -6.30 -3.46 -4.15
N VAL A 88 -6.11 -4.58 -4.85
CA VAL A 88 -7.14 -5.21 -5.70
C VAL A 88 -8.26 -5.83 -4.85
N ALA A 89 -7.94 -6.40 -3.68
CA ALA A 89 -8.94 -6.96 -2.77
C ALA A 89 -9.92 -5.91 -2.23
N SER A 90 -9.51 -4.64 -2.09
CA SER A 90 -10.37 -3.55 -1.65
C SER A 90 -10.02 -2.22 -2.32
N PRO A 91 -10.42 -2.02 -3.58
CA PRO A 91 -10.10 -0.81 -4.34
C PRO A 91 -10.59 0.48 -3.67
N GLN A 92 -11.73 0.44 -2.98
CA GLN A 92 -12.28 1.61 -2.31
C GLN A 92 -11.45 2.01 -1.08
N ARG A 93 -10.96 1.03 -0.32
CA ARG A 93 -10.06 1.25 0.82
C ARG A 93 -8.73 1.83 0.34
N TYR A 94 -8.15 1.24 -0.71
CA TYR A 94 -6.91 1.72 -1.30
C TYR A 94 -7.03 3.17 -1.81
N ARG A 95 -8.13 3.50 -2.50
CA ARG A 95 -8.40 4.87 -2.96
C ARG A 95 -8.54 5.87 -1.80
N LEU A 96 -9.19 5.46 -0.70
CA LEU A 96 -9.30 6.30 0.49
C LEU A 96 -7.92 6.58 1.12
N MET A 97 -7.09 5.54 1.26
CA MET A 97 -5.74 5.65 1.84
C MET A 97 -4.88 6.69 1.14
N PHE A 98 -4.92 6.72 -0.19
CA PHE A 98 -4.08 7.59 -1.01
C PHE A 98 -4.79 8.88 -1.48
N GLY A 99 -5.92 9.23 -0.87
CA GLY A 99 -6.63 10.47 -1.20
C GLY A 99 -7.23 10.51 -2.61
N LEU A 100 -7.45 9.35 -3.22
CA LEU A 100 -7.98 9.22 -4.58
C LEU A 100 -9.53 9.25 -4.61
N THR A 101 -10.18 9.71 -3.53
CA THR A 101 -11.64 9.83 -3.41
C THR A 101 -12.06 11.29 -3.36
N ALA A 102 -13.24 11.59 -3.92
CA ALA A 102 -13.80 12.96 -3.90
C ALA A 102 -14.09 13.50 -2.47
N GLN A 103 -14.08 12.63 -1.47
CA GLN A 103 -14.33 13.02 -0.07
C GLN A 103 -13.07 13.52 0.65
N HIS A 104 -11.92 13.48 0.00
CA HIS A 104 -10.69 14.06 0.54
C HIS A 104 -10.80 15.59 0.45
N THR A 105 -11.26 16.23 1.53
CA THR A 105 -11.57 17.67 1.59
C THR A 105 -10.37 18.55 1.96
N GLY A 106 -9.19 17.97 2.15
CA GLY A 106 -7.95 18.69 2.48
C GLY A 106 -6.86 18.49 1.43
N ASN A 107 -6.00 19.47 1.24
CA ASN A 107 -4.73 19.23 0.58
C ASN A 107 -3.95 18.25 1.46
N PRO A 108 -3.48 17.10 0.91
CA PRO A 108 -2.60 16.23 1.69
C PRO A 108 -1.40 17.06 2.17
N PRO A 109 -0.89 16.82 3.37
CA PRO A 109 0.34 17.46 3.80
C PRO A 109 1.42 17.19 2.76
N VAL A 110 2.19 18.22 2.41
CA VAL A 110 3.34 18.04 1.53
C VAL A 110 4.40 17.29 2.32
N CYS A 111 4.50 15.99 2.09
CA CYS A 111 5.49 15.11 2.70
C CYS A 111 6.51 14.70 1.64
N ASP A 112 7.78 14.89 1.93
CA ASP A 112 8.87 14.37 1.10
C ASP A 112 9.47 13.13 1.76
N PHE A 113 8.94 11.97 1.38
CA PHE A 113 9.45 10.67 1.85
C PHE A 113 10.85 10.34 1.36
N THR A 114 11.38 11.08 0.36
CA THR A 114 12.72 10.84 -0.19
C THR A 114 13.81 11.50 0.63
N ALA A 115 13.51 12.61 1.30
CA ALA A 115 14.49 13.41 2.04
C ALA A 115 14.84 12.81 3.40
N ALA A 116 13.85 12.40 4.20
CA ALA A 116 14.02 11.87 5.55
C ALA A 116 12.82 11.04 5.99
N PRO A 117 12.92 10.25 7.08
CA PRO A 117 11.74 9.69 7.74
C PRO A 117 10.78 10.81 8.12
N VAL A 118 9.50 10.60 7.87
CA VAL A 118 8.44 11.55 8.21
C VAL A 118 7.72 11.01 9.44
N ASP A 119 7.97 11.63 10.60
CA ASP A 119 7.30 11.26 11.85
C ASP A 119 5.80 11.63 11.75
N ASP A 120 4.95 10.76 12.31
CA ASP A 120 3.50 10.92 12.42
C ASP A 120 2.72 11.04 11.10
N ALA A 121 3.34 10.84 9.93
CA ALA A 121 2.60 10.78 8.67
C ALA A 121 1.89 9.42 8.54
N VAL A 122 0.59 9.48 8.24
CA VAL A 122 -0.20 8.27 7.96
C VAL A 122 0.41 7.51 6.79
N GLY A 123 0.76 6.25 7.01
CA GLY A 123 1.41 5.40 6.01
C GLY A 123 2.94 5.48 5.95
N ALA A 124 3.59 6.33 6.75
CA ALA A 124 5.05 6.45 6.78
C ALA A 124 5.73 5.10 7.07
N GLU A 125 5.21 4.33 8.04
CA GLU A 125 5.76 3.01 8.40
C GLU A 125 5.75 2.02 7.22
N THR A 126 4.77 2.10 6.33
CA THR A 126 4.71 1.23 5.16
C THR A 126 5.80 1.59 4.14
N PHE A 127 6.13 2.86 4.03
CA PHE A 127 7.25 3.30 3.20
C PHE A 127 8.60 2.91 3.80
N GLU A 128 8.75 2.97 5.14
CA GLU A 128 9.96 2.50 5.82
C GLU A 128 10.20 1.00 5.62
N GLN A 129 9.17 0.17 5.57
CA GLN A 129 9.31 -1.24 5.21
C GLN A 129 9.92 -1.41 3.82
N LEU A 130 9.49 -0.61 2.84
CA LEU A 130 10.05 -0.63 1.49
C LEU A 130 11.51 -0.14 1.48
N VAL A 131 11.83 0.92 2.24
CA VAL A 131 13.22 1.40 2.40
C VAL A 131 14.09 0.30 2.98
N GLY A 132 13.61 -0.41 3.99
CA GLY A 132 14.30 -1.57 4.59
C GLY A 132 14.56 -2.70 3.58
N ALA A 133 13.57 -3.05 2.76
CA ALA A 133 13.73 -4.07 1.71
C ALA A 133 14.78 -3.65 0.67
N VAL A 134 14.74 -2.40 0.22
CA VAL A 134 15.73 -1.86 -0.72
C VAL A 134 17.13 -1.84 -0.11
N THR A 135 17.25 -1.42 1.15
CA THR A 135 18.53 -1.42 1.87
C THR A 135 19.16 -2.80 1.89
N ARG A 136 18.37 -3.84 2.19
CA ARG A 136 18.85 -5.24 2.17
C ARG A 136 19.35 -5.67 0.80
N MET A 137 18.68 -5.26 -0.31
CA MET A 137 19.16 -5.56 -1.68
C MET A 137 20.49 -4.88 -1.99
N ILE A 138 20.68 -3.63 -1.53
CA ILE A 138 21.94 -2.87 -1.70
C ILE A 138 23.05 -3.52 -0.87
N ASP A 139 22.79 -3.82 0.40
CA ASP A 139 23.79 -4.41 1.32
C ASP A 139 24.22 -5.81 0.88
N ALA A 140 23.32 -6.56 0.24
CA ALA A 140 23.62 -7.86 -0.38
C ALA A 140 24.36 -7.75 -1.73
N GLY A 141 24.62 -6.54 -2.22
CA GLY A 141 25.27 -6.30 -3.51
C GLY A 141 24.42 -6.64 -4.73
N GLN A 142 23.12 -6.84 -4.54
CA GLN A 142 22.18 -7.14 -5.62
C GLN A 142 21.75 -5.89 -6.40
N LEU A 143 21.87 -4.71 -5.80
CA LEU A 143 21.71 -3.42 -6.45
C LEU A 143 23.00 -2.60 -6.30
N ARG A 144 23.26 -1.69 -7.24
CA ARG A 144 24.36 -0.74 -7.09
C ARG A 144 24.14 0.15 -5.85
N PRO A 145 25.19 0.65 -5.21
CA PRO A 145 25.07 1.64 -4.15
C PRO A 145 24.35 2.89 -4.65
N ASP A 146 23.19 3.21 -4.04
CA ASP A 146 22.35 4.36 -4.34
C ASP A 146 21.59 4.74 -3.04
N PRO A 147 21.11 5.96 -2.85
CA PRO A 147 20.29 6.30 -1.68
C PRO A 147 19.02 5.44 -1.62
N ALA A 148 18.94 4.57 -0.61
CA ALA A 148 17.86 3.58 -0.51
C ALA A 148 16.45 4.18 -0.54
N ARG A 149 16.26 5.38 0.06
CA ARG A 149 14.98 6.10 0.03
C ARG A 149 14.56 6.53 -1.36
N GLU A 150 15.50 7.02 -2.18
CA GLU A 150 15.22 7.42 -3.55
C GLU A 150 14.88 6.20 -4.41
N VAL A 151 15.59 5.08 -4.20
CA VAL A 151 15.29 3.80 -4.86
C VAL A 151 13.89 3.32 -4.45
N ALA A 152 13.57 3.34 -3.15
CA ALA A 152 12.25 2.99 -2.64
C ALA A 152 11.14 3.86 -3.24
N ALA A 153 11.36 5.17 -3.38
CA ALA A 153 10.38 6.06 -4.00
C ALA A 153 10.15 5.74 -5.48
N ARG A 154 11.22 5.41 -6.23
CA ARG A 154 11.10 4.99 -7.65
C ARG A 154 10.32 3.67 -7.77
N THR A 155 10.59 2.69 -6.92
CA THR A 155 9.87 1.40 -6.91
C THR A 155 8.42 1.58 -6.49
N TRP A 156 8.16 2.44 -5.49
CA TRP A 156 6.80 2.76 -5.08
C TRP A 156 6.01 3.46 -6.19
N ALA A 157 6.59 4.45 -6.86
CA ALA A 157 5.95 5.14 -7.98
C ALA A 157 5.54 4.15 -9.10
N LEU A 158 6.39 3.17 -9.40
CA LEU A 158 6.09 2.13 -10.39
C LEU A 158 4.89 1.28 -9.97
N ILE A 159 4.94 0.65 -8.79
CA ILE A 159 3.88 -0.26 -8.36
C ILE A 159 2.57 0.48 -8.10
N HIS A 160 2.62 1.64 -7.45
CA HIS A 160 1.44 2.47 -7.18
C HIS A 160 0.75 2.89 -8.48
N GLY A 161 1.53 3.39 -9.45
CA GLY A 161 1.00 3.78 -10.76
C GLY A 161 0.38 2.60 -11.52
N ALA A 162 1.04 1.45 -11.57
CA ALA A 162 0.53 0.26 -12.23
C ALA A 162 -0.78 -0.23 -11.58
N VAL A 163 -0.83 -0.28 -10.25
CA VAL A 163 -2.02 -0.70 -9.50
C VAL A 163 -3.20 0.26 -9.71
N VAL A 164 -2.96 1.57 -9.69
CA VAL A 164 -4.02 2.57 -9.95
C VAL A 164 -4.57 2.43 -11.37
N LEU A 165 -3.72 2.23 -12.37
CA LEU A 165 -4.12 2.01 -13.76
C LEU A 165 -4.89 0.70 -13.94
N GLU A 166 -4.47 -0.38 -13.27
CA GLU A 166 -5.18 -1.66 -13.28
C GLU A 166 -6.57 -1.53 -12.67
N MET A 167 -6.69 -0.96 -11.47
CA MET A 167 -7.98 -0.74 -10.80
C MET A 167 -8.92 0.20 -11.57
N SER A 168 -8.36 1.00 -12.49
CA SER A 168 -9.11 1.89 -13.38
C SER A 168 -9.48 1.24 -14.73
N GLY A 169 -9.07 -0.03 -14.94
CA GLY A 169 -9.40 -0.80 -16.14
C GLY A 169 -8.55 -0.47 -17.37
N TYR A 170 -7.43 0.24 -17.21
CA TYR A 170 -6.56 0.62 -18.33
C TYR A 170 -5.52 -0.44 -18.73
N LEU A 171 -5.32 -1.48 -17.91
CA LEU A 171 -4.28 -2.50 -18.13
C LEU A 171 -4.84 -3.90 -18.41
N GLY A 172 -6.01 -3.99 -19.05
CA GLY A 172 -6.62 -5.28 -19.41
C GLY A 172 -7.50 -5.85 -18.30
N ALA A 173 -7.70 -7.17 -18.32
CA ALA A 173 -8.42 -7.88 -17.27
C ALA A 173 -7.60 -7.94 -16.00
N GLU A 174 -8.26 -8.23 -14.87
CA GLU A 174 -7.58 -8.36 -13.59
C GLU A 174 -6.48 -9.42 -13.66
N GLY A 175 -5.25 -9.02 -13.31
CA GLY A 175 -4.07 -9.89 -13.34
C GLY A 175 -3.24 -9.80 -14.62
N ASP A 176 -3.78 -9.40 -15.76
CA ASP A 176 -3.03 -9.26 -17.01
C ASP A 176 -1.87 -8.27 -16.88
N SER A 177 -2.08 -7.22 -16.10
CA SER A 177 -1.09 -6.17 -15.82
C SER A 177 0.19 -6.70 -15.19
N VAL A 178 0.13 -7.78 -14.42
CA VAL A 178 1.30 -8.39 -13.78
C VAL A 178 2.26 -8.96 -14.82
N ALA A 179 1.74 -9.71 -15.78
CA ALA A 179 2.55 -10.35 -16.81
C ALA A 179 3.02 -9.38 -17.90
N THR A 180 2.20 -8.36 -18.21
CA THR A 180 2.44 -7.51 -19.38
C THR A 180 3.09 -6.17 -19.05
N VAL A 181 2.92 -5.66 -17.83
CA VAL A 181 3.39 -4.33 -17.43
C VAL A 181 4.23 -4.38 -16.16
N LEU A 182 3.64 -4.74 -15.02
CA LEU A 182 4.30 -4.60 -13.72
C LEU A 182 5.54 -5.50 -13.59
N GLY A 183 5.43 -6.78 -13.95
CA GLY A 183 6.54 -7.72 -13.90
C GLY A 183 7.70 -7.29 -14.80
N PRO A 184 7.50 -7.12 -16.11
CA PRO A 184 8.55 -6.64 -17.02
C PRO A 184 9.17 -5.31 -16.57
N ALA A 185 8.36 -4.32 -16.21
CA ALA A 185 8.86 -3.02 -15.76
C ALA A 185 9.67 -3.11 -14.45
N THR A 186 9.28 -4.01 -13.53
CA THR A 186 10.05 -4.27 -12.30
C THR A 186 11.40 -4.88 -12.63
N VAL A 187 11.45 -5.88 -13.52
CA VAL A 187 12.72 -6.50 -13.97
C VAL A 187 13.63 -5.45 -14.63
N ASP A 188 13.09 -4.66 -15.56
CA ASP A 188 13.87 -3.65 -16.27
C ASP A 188 14.39 -2.56 -15.32
N MET A 189 13.59 -2.17 -14.34
CA MET A 189 13.99 -1.23 -13.30
C MET A 189 15.13 -1.80 -12.43
N LEU A 190 15.01 -3.03 -11.94
CA LEU A 190 16.05 -3.68 -11.13
C LEU A 190 17.35 -3.86 -11.92
N VAL A 191 17.27 -4.28 -13.19
CA VAL A 191 18.45 -4.36 -14.08
C VAL A 191 19.07 -2.97 -14.28
N GLY A 192 18.25 -1.93 -14.52
CA GLY A 192 18.71 -0.55 -14.61
C GLY A 192 19.36 -0.03 -13.33
N MET A 193 19.05 -0.62 -12.18
CA MET A 193 19.67 -0.35 -10.87
C MET A 193 20.88 -1.27 -10.58
N GLY A 194 21.30 -2.11 -11.53
CA GLY A 194 22.53 -2.89 -11.45
C GLY A 194 22.33 -4.35 -11.05
N ALA A 195 21.07 -4.82 -10.91
CA ALA A 195 20.83 -6.23 -10.63
C ALA A 195 21.16 -7.12 -11.84
N ASP A 196 21.66 -8.34 -11.56
CA ASP A 196 21.85 -9.36 -12.59
C ASP A 196 20.51 -9.97 -13.01
N ARG A 197 20.22 -9.99 -14.30
CA ARG A 197 18.95 -10.52 -14.84
C ARG A 197 18.72 -11.98 -14.48
N ALA A 198 19.73 -12.82 -14.55
CA ALA A 198 19.60 -14.24 -14.21
C ALA A 198 19.36 -14.45 -12.71
N GLY A 199 19.98 -13.59 -11.87
CA GLY A 199 19.70 -13.54 -10.44
C GLY A 199 18.25 -13.18 -10.15
N ILE A 200 17.70 -12.15 -10.83
CA ILE A 200 16.30 -11.76 -10.70
C ILE A 200 15.36 -12.92 -11.08
N GLU A 201 15.62 -13.61 -12.20
CA GLU A 201 14.79 -14.74 -12.64
C GLU A 201 14.77 -15.87 -11.59
N SER A 202 15.91 -16.15 -10.96
CA SER A 202 16.00 -17.12 -9.86
C SER A 202 15.20 -16.66 -8.63
N SER A 203 15.27 -15.38 -8.29
CA SER A 203 14.51 -14.80 -7.17
C SER A 203 13.01 -14.76 -7.45
N MET A 204 12.60 -14.55 -8.70
CA MET A 204 11.19 -14.62 -9.12
C MET A 204 10.61 -16.02 -8.87
N GLN A 205 11.35 -17.08 -9.22
CA GLN A 205 10.89 -18.44 -8.94
C GLN A 205 10.73 -18.69 -7.44
N ARG A 206 11.68 -18.23 -6.62
CA ARG A 206 11.57 -18.32 -5.15
C ARG A 206 10.40 -17.53 -4.60
N ALA A 207 10.14 -16.34 -5.13
CA ALA A 207 8.99 -15.53 -4.72
C ALA A 207 7.66 -16.25 -5.01
N VAL A 208 7.53 -16.91 -6.16
CA VAL A 208 6.36 -17.73 -6.50
C VAL A 208 6.20 -18.87 -5.49
N ASP A 209 7.28 -19.56 -5.12
CA ASP A 209 7.25 -20.64 -4.15
C ASP A 209 6.88 -20.16 -2.73
N LEU A 210 7.24 -18.92 -2.38
CA LEU A 210 6.86 -18.29 -1.09
C LEU A 210 5.39 -17.88 -1.05
N ILE A 211 4.86 -17.36 -2.15
CA ILE A 211 3.46 -16.92 -2.27
C ILE A 211 2.49 -18.12 -2.28
N GLY A 212 2.92 -19.26 -2.83
CA GLY A 212 2.10 -20.47 -2.95
C GLY A 212 2.00 -21.33 -1.68
N ARG A 213 2.65 -20.95 -0.59
CA ARG A 213 2.64 -21.65 0.71
C ARG A 213 1.56 -21.10 1.62
#